data_23123331598df541135a68d867182e61
#
_entry.id   23123331598df541135a68d867182e61
#
_cell.length_a   1.000
_cell.length_b   1.000
_cell.length_c   1.000
_cell.angle_alpha   90.00
_cell.angle_beta   90.00
_cell.angle_gamma   90.00
#
_symmetry.space_group_name_H-M   'P 1'
#
loop_
_entity.id
_entity.type
_entity.pdbx_description
1 polymer ?
#
loop_
_entity_poly.entity_id
_entity_poly.type
_entity_poly.pdbx_seq_one_letter_code
_entity_poly.pdbx_strand_id
1 'polypeptide(L)'
;MNTVDNISYADSLLNILPDGIVILTFDERVLQVNLQAKTGLHINISSDSYEKDLYAGELFELIYRDKNILTSALDVIRQGKEELILPPNTSIREKSTNTIFPVKGRFCRLPFDEGVEVIIFYFRNITSELTQEYILNTALNRTRIYPWFFDLDRQIFSLDARYFEYLGIEPEPGYTLSMDRYLKLIHPDDQKQLFDAFSVQFSGDTIYEKPVPFRILRGDGRWEWFEGQSTYIGKLSGLPYRLVGICMSIQEHKDIEDTLISARMKAEESDRLKTAFLANMSHEIRTPLNAIVGFSDVLSSTFEELSHQEREEF
;
A
#
# COMPACT_ATOMS: atom_id res chain seq x y z
N MET A 1 -43.77 -32.15 15.08
CA MET A 1 -43.03 -30.92 14.84
C MET A 1 -43.45 -30.44 13.46
N ASN A 2 -44.13 -29.31 13.36
CA ASN A 2 -44.89 -28.93 12.17
C ASN A 2 -43.98 -28.49 11.02
N THR A 3 -44.33 -28.90 9.80
CA THR A 3 -43.64 -28.50 8.54
C THR A 3 -43.47 -27.00 8.40
N VAL A 4 -44.35 -26.20 8.94
CA VAL A 4 -44.29 -24.70 8.93
C VAL A 4 -43.12 -24.17 9.77
N ASP A 5 -42.78 -24.82 10.90
CA ASP A 5 -41.65 -24.43 11.76
C ASP A 5 -40.29 -24.71 11.10
N ASN A 6 -40.21 -25.76 10.29
CA ASN A 6 -38.97 -26.15 9.60
C ASN A 6 -38.64 -25.18 8.42
N ILE A 7 -39.64 -24.68 7.70
CA ILE A 7 -39.47 -23.72 6.60
C ILE A 7 -38.98 -22.38 7.16
N SER A 8 -39.60 -21.88 8.25
CA SER A 8 -39.20 -20.64 8.91
C SER A 8 -37.77 -20.67 9.44
N TYR A 9 -37.31 -21.84 9.94
CA TYR A 9 -35.97 -22.03 10.47
C TYR A 9 -34.92 -22.05 9.33
N ALA A 10 -35.20 -22.76 8.24
CA ALA A 10 -34.32 -22.81 7.06
C ALA A 10 -34.16 -21.44 6.41
N ASP A 11 -35.25 -20.68 6.27
CA ASP A 11 -35.20 -19.29 5.78
C ASP A 11 -34.35 -18.38 6.66
N SER A 12 -34.49 -18.52 7.97
CA SER A 12 -33.68 -17.73 8.93
C SER A 12 -32.20 -18.07 8.81
N LEU A 13 -31.82 -19.33 8.64
CA LEU A 13 -30.44 -19.76 8.44
C LEU A 13 -29.87 -19.23 7.13
N LEU A 14 -30.61 -19.32 6.03
CA LEU A 14 -30.17 -18.80 4.74
C LEU A 14 -29.94 -17.27 4.77
N ASN A 15 -30.76 -16.55 5.52
CA ASN A 15 -30.66 -15.09 5.64
C ASN A 15 -29.51 -14.60 6.55
N ILE A 16 -28.96 -15.47 7.41
CA ILE A 16 -27.76 -15.15 8.21
C ILE A 16 -26.47 -15.25 7.38
N LEU A 17 -26.49 -16.03 6.29
CA LEU A 17 -25.31 -16.21 5.46
C LEU A 17 -24.91 -14.90 4.78
N PRO A 18 -23.59 -14.55 4.78
CA PRO A 18 -23.11 -13.26 4.24
C PRO A 18 -23.09 -13.22 2.69
N ASP A 19 -23.31 -14.34 2.05
CA ASP A 19 -23.24 -14.52 0.61
C ASP A 19 -24.62 -14.63 -0.02
N GLY A 20 -24.75 -14.23 -1.28
CA GLY A 20 -25.98 -14.33 -2.03
C GLY A 20 -26.28 -15.79 -2.41
N ILE A 21 -27.50 -16.24 -2.15
CA ILE A 21 -27.99 -17.58 -2.50
C ILE A 21 -29.26 -17.46 -3.30
N VAL A 22 -29.26 -18.10 -4.45
CA VAL A 22 -30.43 -18.25 -5.33
C VAL A 22 -30.65 -19.74 -5.57
N ILE A 23 -31.84 -20.24 -5.22
CA ILE A 23 -32.25 -21.62 -5.45
C ILE A 23 -33.13 -21.67 -6.69
N LEU A 24 -32.76 -22.53 -7.64
CA LEU A 24 -33.37 -22.64 -8.96
C LEU A 24 -33.87 -24.05 -9.21
N THR A 25 -34.93 -24.17 -9.97
CA THR A 25 -35.28 -25.42 -10.65
C THR A 25 -34.36 -25.65 -11.87
N PHE A 26 -34.39 -26.83 -12.45
CA PHE A 26 -33.61 -27.16 -13.66
C PHE A 26 -34.06 -26.39 -14.92
N ASP A 27 -35.29 -25.86 -14.94
CA ASP A 27 -35.82 -24.96 -15.97
C ASP A 27 -35.58 -23.47 -15.67
N GLU A 28 -34.66 -23.16 -14.74
CA GLU A 28 -34.21 -21.80 -14.37
C GLU A 28 -35.21 -20.99 -13.56
N ARG A 29 -36.32 -21.55 -13.13
CA ARG A 29 -37.29 -20.85 -12.28
C ARG A 29 -36.70 -20.66 -10.90
N VAL A 30 -36.81 -19.45 -10.36
CA VAL A 30 -36.35 -19.09 -9.02
C VAL A 30 -37.31 -19.62 -7.97
N LEU A 31 -36.85 -20.51 -7.11
CA LEU A 31 -37.63 -21.05 -5.98
C LEU A 31 -37.47 -20.17 -4.73
N GLN A 32 -36.25 -19.75 -4.45
CA GLN A 32 -35.93 -19.01 -3.24
C GLN A 32 -34.68 -18.15 -3.43
N VAL A 33 -34.63 -17.04 -2.72
CA VAL A 33 -33.48 -16.13 -2.62
C VAL A 33 -33.29 -15.68 -1.19
N ASN A 34 -32.08 -15.67 -0.69
CA ASN A 34 -31.80 -15.14 0.63
C ASN A 34 -31.73 -13.60 0.63
N LEU A 35 -31.62 -13.00 1.83
CA LEU A 35 -31.57 -11.55 2.01
C LEU A 35 -30.42 -10.91 1.24
N GLN A 36 -29.25 -11.53 1.23
CA GLN A 36 -28.07 -11.02 0.53
C GLN A 36 -28.24 -11.02 -0.98
N ALA A 37 -28.83 -12.08 -1.55
CA ALA A 37 -29.17 -12.11 -2.98
C ALA A 37 -30.26 -11.08 -3.33
N LYS A 38 -31.28 -10.92 -2.48
CA LYS A 38 -32.31 -9.88 -2.67
C LYS A 38 -31.70 -8.49 -2.73
N THR A 39 -30.82 -8.18 -1.79
CA THR A 39 -30.14 -6.89 -1.73
C THR A 39 -29.19 -6.68 -2.91
N GLY A 40 -28.34 -7.66 -3.22
CA GLY A 40 -27.32 -7.55 -4.27
C GLY A 40 -27.89 -7.54 -5.68
N LEU A 41 -29.03 -8.18 -5.91
CA LEU A 41 -29.73 -8.26 -7.20
C LEU A 41 -30.95 -7.31 -7.27
N HIS A 42 -31.14 -6.43 -6.29
CA HIS A 42 -32.26 -5.48 -6.19
C HIS A 42 -33.64 -6.13 -6.40
N ILE A 43 -33.81 -7.36 -5.88
CA ILE A 43 -35.02 -8.15 -6.06
C ILE A 43 -36.09 -7.66 -5.06
N ASN A 44 -37.07 -6.90 -5.53
CA ASN A 44 -38.23 -6.50 -4.76
C ASN A 44 -39.34 -7.58 -4.86
N ILE A 45 -39.17 -8.70 -4.15
CA ILE A 45 -40.21 -9.69 -4.01
C ILE A 45 -40.81 -9.49 -2.62
N SER A 46 -42.05 -8.99 -2.54
CA SER A 46 -42.87 -9.07 -1.32
C SER A 46 -43.19 -10.55 -1.09
N SER A 47 -43.31 -10.97 0.17
CA SER A 47 -43.58 -12.34 0.62
C SER A 47 -44.82 -12.99 -0.04
N ASP A 48 -45.69 -12.17 -0.60
CA ASP A 48 -46.95 -12.61 -1.24
C ASP A 48 -46.87 -12.77 -2.75
N SER A 49 -45.68 -12.55 -3.37
CA SER A 49 -45.54 -12.50 -4.83
C SER A 49 -44.91 -13.77 -5.45
N TYR A 50 -44.91 -14.89 -4.75
CA TYR A 50 -44.45 -16.17 -5.32
C TYR A 50 -45.38 -16.73 -6.41
N GLU A 51 -46.45 -16.00 -6.81
CA GLU A 51 -47.36 -16.42 -7.87
C GLU A 51 -46.89 -16.08 -9.29
N LYS A 52 -45.80 -15.33 -9.48
CA LYS A 52 -45.22 -15.12 -10.82
C LYS A 52 -44.00 -16.01 -10.98
N ASP A 53 -43.99 -16.83 -12.03
CA ASP A 53 -42.81 -17.56 -12.46
C ASP A 53 -41.70 -16.57 -12.79
N LEU A 54 -40.68 -16.53 -11.93
CA LEU A 54 -39.52 -15.66 -12.07
C LEU A 54 -38.33 -16.52 -12.51
N TYR A 55 -37.66 -16.13 -13.57
CA TYR A 55 -36.54 -16.88 -14.12
C TYR A 55 -35.20 -16.19 -13.84
N ALA A 56 -34.13 -16.96 -13.64
CA ALA A 56 -32.81 -16.44 -13.30
C ALA A 56 -32.30 -15.42 -14.33
N GLY A 57 -32.52 -15.69 -15.62
CA GLY A 57 -32.13 -14.81 -16.72
C GLY A 57 -32.88 -13.46 -16.76
N GLU A 58 -34.01 -13.34 -16.03
CA GLU A 58 -34.72 -12.07 -15.86
C GLU A 58 -34.14 -11.22 -14.72
N LEU A 59 -33.42 -11.85 -13.78
CA LEU A 59 -32.80 -11.17 -12.65
C LEU A 59 -31.37 -10.70 -12.96
N PHE A 60 -30.58 -11.57 -13.57
CA PHE A 60 -29.17 -11.29 -13.78
C PHE A 60 -28.57 -12.03 -14.98
N GLU A 61 -27.44 -11.57 -15.44
CA GLU A 61 -26.54 -12.24 -16.38
C GLU A 61 -25.19 -12.52 -15.68
N LEU A 62 -24.56 -13.61 -16.06
CA LEU A 62 -23.17 -13.89 -15.65
C LEU A 62 -22.24 -13.52 -16.79
N ILE A 63 -21.44 -12.49 -16.61
CA ILE A 63 -20.53 -11.98 -17.62
C ILE A 63 -19.12 -12.49 -17.39
N TYR A 64 -18.59 -13.20 -18.38
CA TYR A 64 -17.20 -13.64 -18.43
C TYR A 64 -16.65 -13.41 -19.82
N ARG A 65 -15.53 -12.66 -19.95
CA ARG A 65 -14.93 -12.26 -21.23
C ARG A 65 -15.96 -11.67 -22.18
N ASP A 66 -16.76 -10.73 -21.71
CA ASP A 66 -17.83 -10.02 -22.42
C ASP A 66 -18.98 -10.90 -22.94
N LYS A 67 -19.08 -12.14 -22.47
CA LYS A 67 -20.16 -13.06 -22.84
C LYS A 67 -21.01 -13.41 -21.64
N ASN A 68 -22.32 -13.49 -21.84
CA ASN A 68 -23.20 -14.06 -20.83
C ASN A 68 -23.04 -15.59 -20.83
N ILE A 69 -22.62 -16.14 -19.69
CA ILE A 69 -22.35 -17.57 -19.49
C ILE A 69 -23.41 -18.27 -18.62
N LEU A 70 -24.49 -17.60 -18.22
CA LEU A 70 -25.48 -18.15 -17.30
C LEU A 70 -26.06 -19.48 -17.83
N THR A 71 -26.61 -19.50 -19.03
CA THR A 71 -27.20 -20.69 -19.64
C THR A 71 -26.17 -21.82 -19.79
N SER A 72 -24.97 -21.51 -20.26
CA SER A 72 -23.94 -22.53 -20.41
C SER A 72 -23.45 -23.10 -19.08
N ALA A 73 -23.42 -22.28 -18.01
CA ALA A 73 -23.10 -22.74 -16.66
C ALA A 73 -24.18 -23.69 -16.11
N LEU A 74 -25.44 -23.35 -16.34
CA LEU A 74 -26.59 -24.21 -15.96
C LEU A 74 -26.62 -25.52 -16.74
N ASP A 75 -26.30 -25.48 -18.05
CA ASP A 75 -26.23 -26.68 -18.87
C ASP A 75 -25.19 -27.70 -18.40
N VAL A 76 -24.07 -27.24 -17.89
CA VAL A 76 -23.03 -28.10 -17.30
C VAL A 76 -23.59 -28.86 -16.08
N ILE A 77 -24.38 -28.19 -15.24
CA ILE A 77 -25.01 -28.79 -14.06
C ILE A 77 -26.12 -29.77 -14.51
N ARG A 78 -26.93 -29.41 -15.54
CA ARG A 78 -27.96 -30.27 -16.12
C ARG A 78 -27.38 -31.57 -16.68
N GLN A 79 -26.18 -31.53 -17.23
CA GLN A 79 -25.45 -32.69 -17.76
C GLN A 79 -24.90 -33.63 -16.68
N GLY A 80 -25.18 -33.37 -15.41
CA GLY A 80 -24.84 -34.26 -14.29
C GLY A 80 -23.61 -33.84 -13.49
N LYS A 81 -23.05 -32.66 -13.70
CA LYS A 81 -21.98 -32.15 -12.85
C LYS A 81 -22.55 -31.69 -11.51
N GLU A 82 -21.97 -32.13 -10.41
CA GLU A 82 -22.47 -31.82 -9.04
C GLU A 82 -22.16 -30.38 -8.64
N GLU A 83 -21.00 -29.83 -9.10
CA GLU A 83 -20.56 -28.49 -8.78
C GLU A 83 -19.86 -27.84 -9.98
N LEU A 84 -20.11 -26.55 -10.20
CA LEU A 84 -19.41 -25.70 -11.16
C LEU A 84 -18.97 -24.41 -10.47
N ILE A 85 -17.67 -24.27 -10.28
CA ILE A 85 -17.05 -22.99 -9.80
C ILE A 85 -16.98 -22.04 -10.99
N LEU A 86 -17.40 -20.81 -10.77
CA LEU A 86 -17.30 -19.77 -11.79
C LEU A 86 -15.83 -19.40 -12.09
N PRO A 87 -15.51 -19.10 -13.37
CA PRO A 87 -14.19 -18.63 -13.73
C PRO A 87 -13.80 -17.35 -12.95
N PRO A 88 -12.52 -17.14 -12.65
CA PRO A 88 -12.06 -15.87 -12.11
C PRO A 88 -12.44 -14.72 -13.08
N ASN A 89 -12.67 -13.53 -12.51
CA ASN A 89 -13.14 -12.34 -13.25
C ASN A 89 -14.54 -12.48 -13.86
N THR A 90 -15.39 -13.32 -13.29
CA THR A 90 -16.82 -13.32 -13.62
C THR A 90 -17.50 -12.16 -12.89
N SER A 91 -18.42 -11.49 -13.56
CA SER A 91 -19.26 -10.45 -12.99
C SER A 91 -20.74 -10.82 -13.13
N ILE A 92 -21.54 -10.31 -12.21
CA ILE A 92 -23.00 -10.28 -12.36
C ILE A 92 -23.39 -8.93 -12.97
N ARG A 93 -24.24 -8.97 -14.03
CA ARG A 93 -25.00 -7.82 -14.47
C ARG A 93 -26.43 -7.98 -13.98
N GLU A 94 -26.83 -7.13 -13.09
CA GLU A 94 -28.19 -7.08 -12.57
C GLU A 94 -29.12 -6.41 -13.60
N LYS A 95 -30.29 -7.00 -13.87
CA LYS A 95 -31.14 -6.59 -14.98
C LYS A 95 -31.98 -5.35 -14.72
N SER A 96 -32.38 -5.10 -13.47
CA SER A 96 -33.27 -3.99 -13.13
C SER A 96 -32.54 -2.64 -13.17
N THR A 97 -31.32 -2.57 -12.68
CA THR A 97 -30.49 -1.35 -12.60
C THR A 97 -29.39 -1.31 -13.64
N ASN A 98 -29.14 -2.41 -14.34
CA ASN A 98 -27.98 -2.63 -15.23
C ASN A 98 -26.63 -2.47 -14.53
N THR A 99 -26.61 -2.62 -13.19
CA THR A 99 -25.38 -2.56 -12.40
C THR A 99 -24.55 -3.82 -12.63
N ILE A 100 -23.23 -3.63 -12.80
CA ILE A 100 -22.27 -4.74 -12.96
C ILE A 100 -21.35 -4.77 -11.75
N PHE A 101 -21.18 -5.94 -11.15
CA PHE A 101 -20.24 -6.12 -10.03
C PHE A 101 -19.53 -7.48 -10.12
N PRO A 102 -18.25 -7.55 -9.73
CA PRO A 102 -17.47 -8.77 -9.76
C PRO A 102 -17.92 -9.74 -8.67
N VAL A 103 -17.89 -11.04 -9.00
CA VAL A 103 -18.31 -12.08 -8.06
C VAL A 103 -17.35 -13.26 -8.05
N LYS A 104 -17.25 -13.90 -6.88
CA LYS A 104 -16.86 -15.31 -6.74
C LYS A 104 -18.11 -16.11 -6.50
N GLY A 105 -18.28 -17.21 -7.22
CA GLY A 105 -19.49 -17.99 -7.06
C GLY A 105 -19.38 -19.40 -7.63
N ARG A 106 -20.42 -20.17 -7.36
CA ARG A 106 -20.54 -21.56 -7.85
C ARG A 106 -22.00 -21.97 -7.97
N PHE A 107 -22.24 -22.90 -8.85
CA PHE A 107 -23.48 -23.66 -8.92
C PHE A 107 -23.27 -25.02 -8.30
N CYS A 108 -24.24 -25.48 -7.50
CA CYS A 108 -24.27 -26.82 -6.93
C CYS A 108 -25.61 -27.46 -7.23
N ARG A 109 -25.59 -28.77 -7.55
CA ARG A 109 -26.77 -29.60 -7.69
C ARG A 109 -27.04 -30.29 -6.34
N LEU A 110 -28.22 -30.16 -5.80
CA LEU A 110 -28.61 -30.79 -4.54
C LEU A 110 -29.95 -31.47 -4.64
N PRO A 111 -30.15 -32.65 -3.98
CA PRO A 111 -31.46 -33.22 -3.78
C PRO A 111 -32.29 -32.32 -2.85
N PHE A 112 -33.54 -32.07 -3.18
CA PHE A 112 -34.41 -31.15 -2.44
C PHE A 112 -35.45 -31.93 -1.67
N ASP A 113 -36.51 -32.43 -2.29
CA ASP A 113 -37.58 -33.17 -1.61
C ASP A 113 -38.13 -34.26 -2.55
N GLU A 114 -38.57 -35.42 -2.02
CA GLU A 114 -39.18 -36.55 -2.72
C GLU A 114 -38.54 -36.90 -4.10
N GLY A 115 -37.21 -36.75 -4.22
CA GLY A 115 -36.48 -37.04 -5.45
C GLY A 115 -36.41 -35.88 -6.44
N VAL A 116 -36.89 -34.70 -6.09
CA VAL A 116 -36.70 -33.47 -6.83
C VAL A 116 -35.31 -32.93 -6.56
N GLU A 117 -34.60 -32.50 -7.60
CA GLU A 117 -33.29 -31.85 -7.50
C GLU A 117 -33.40 -30.38 -7.82
N VAL A 118 -32.57 -29.57 -7.16
CA VAL A 118 -32.46 -28.12 -7.38
C VAL A 118 -31.04 -27.72 -7.68
N ILE A 119 -30.90 -26.55 -8.29
CA ILE A 119 -29.62 -25.90 -8.52
C ILE A 119 -29.51 -24.75 -7.51
N ILE A 120 -28.45 -24.74 -6.73
CA ILE A 120 -28.13 -23.61 -5.86
C ILE A 120 -27.04 -22.80 -6.53
N PHE A 121 -27.32 -21.54 -6.78
CA PHE A 121 -26.34 -20.55 -7.16
C PHE A 121 -25.92 -19.77 -5.92
N TYR A 122 -24.67 -19.93 -5.55
CA TYR A 122 -24.02 -19.22 -4.46
C TYR A 122 -23.05 -18.20 -5.04
N PHE A 123 -23.10 -16.95 -4.57
CA PHE A 123 -22.19 -15.91 -5.00
C PHE A 123 -21.85 -14.92 -3.89
N ARG A 124 -20.61 -14.40 -3.96
CA ARG A 124 -20.12 -13.32 -3.13
C ARG A 124 -19.74 -12.14 -4.00
N ASN A 125 -20.28 -10.97 -3.69
CA ASN A 125 -19.79 -9.72 -4.29
C ASN A 125 -18.41 -9.41 -3.73
N ILE A 126 -17.41 -9.30 -4.59
CA ILE A 126 -16.01 -9.05 -4.22
C ILE A 126 -15.53 -7.65 -4.60
N THR A 127 -16.46 -6.71 -4.82
CA THR A 127 -16.13 -5.32 -5.19
C THR A 127 -15.26 -4.65 -4.13
N SER A 128 -15.59 -4.84 -2.84
CA SER A 128 -14.85 -4.24 -1.74
C SER A 128 -13.41 -4.79 -1.67
N GLU A 129 -13.27 -6.11 -1.74
CA GLU A 129 -11.96 -6.77 -1.71
C GLU A 129 -11.08 -6.32 -2.88
N LEU A 130 -11.62 -6.33 -4.10
CA LEU A 130 -10.89 -5.87 -5.29
C LEU A 130 -10.53 -4.38 -5.22
N THR A 131 -11.44 -3.56 -4.70
CA THR A 131 -11.17 -2.12 -4.55
C THR A 131 -10.05 -1.89 -3.54
N GLN A 132 -10.08 -2.57 -2.39
CA GLN A 132 -9.02 -2.49 -1.39
C GLN A 132 -7.68 -2.97 -1.95
N GLU A 133 -7.67 -4.09 -2.66
CA GLU A 133 -6.47 -4.62 -3.32
C GLU A 133 -5.92 -3.62 -4.35
N TYR A 134 -6.80 -3.00 -5.14
CA TYR A 134 -6.41 -2.01 -6.14
C TYR A 134 -5.83 -0.74 -5.53
N ILE A 135 -6.46 -0.24 -4.46
CA ILE A 135 -5.97 0.92 -3.70
C ILE A 135 -4.60 0.61 -3.10
N LEU A 136 -4.47 -0.54 -2.45
CA LEU A 136 -3.21 -0.96 -1.84
C LEU A 136 -2.10 -1.08 -2.88
N ASN A 137 -2.35 -1.78 -3.98
CA ASN A 137 -1.38 -1.93 -5.06
C ASN A 137 -1.00 -0.58 -5.70
N THR A 138 -1.97 0.32 -5.87
CA THR A 138 -1.70 1.66 -6.41
C THR A 138 -0.84 2.48 -5.44
N ALA A 139 -1.13 2.43 -4.16
CA ALA A 139 -0.33 3.11 -3.13
C ALA A 139 1.10 2.58 -3.09
N LEU A 140 1.26 1.26 -3.03
CA LEU A 140 2.57 0.60 -3.02
C LEU A 140 3.40 0.90 -4.29
N ASN A 141 2.75 0.95 -5.46
CA ASN A 141 3.43 1.24 -6.72
C ASN A 141 3.97 2.67 -6.81
N ARG A 142 3.23 3.64 -6.26
CA ARG A 142 3.61 5.06 -6.33
C ARG A 142 4.67 5.46 -5.33
N THR A 143 4.76 4.77 -4.21
CA THR A 143 5.61 5.15 -3.07
C THR A 143 6.92 4.36 -2.98
N ARG A 144 7.22 3.48 -3.94
CA ARG A 144 8.39 2.58 -3.89
C ARG A 144 8.45 1.80 -2.57
N ILE A 145 7.29 1.37 -2.09
CA ILE A 145 7.15 0.51 -0.92
C ILE A 145 7.06 -0.93 -1.39
N TYR A 146 7.87 -1.79 -0.80
CA TYR A 146 8.00 -3.19 -1.16
C TYR A 146 7.67 -4.06 0.04
N PRO A 147 6.51 -4.75 0.06
CA PRO A 147 6.20 -5.72 1.08
C PRO A 147 7.10 -6.94 0.98
N TRP A 148 7.41 -7.52 2.12
CA TRP A 148 8.21 -8.72 2.23
C TRP A 148 7.75 -9.62 3.38
N PHE A 149 8.10 -10.89 3.26
CA PHE A 149 7.88 -11.91 4.28
C PHE A 149 9.19 -12.64 4.54
N PHE A 150 9.44 -13.00 5.79
CA PHE A 150 10.56 -13.84 6.15
C PHE A 150 10.08 -15.12 6.83
N ASP A 151 10.43 -16.26 6.23
CA ASP A 151 10.19 -17.58 6.77
C ASP A 151 11.37 -17.94 7.69
N LEU A 152 11.08 -18.00 8.99
CA LEU A 152 12.08 -18.29 10.03
C LEU A 152 12.61 -19.72 9.98
N ASP A 153 11.76 -20.68 9.59
CA ASP A 153 12.16 -22.08 9.54
C ASP A 153 13.10 -22.36 8.36
N ARG A 154 12.85 -21.70 7.22
CA ARG A 154 13.62 -21.86 5.98
C ARG A 154 14.72 -20.83 5.81
N GLN A 155 14.74 -19.77 6.59
CA GLN A 155 15.67 -18.65 6.46
C GLN A 155 15.60 -17.98 5.07
N ILE A 156 14.37 -17.78 4.55
CA ILE A 156 14.12 -17.25 3.21
C ILE A 156 13.22 -16.01 3.29
N PHE A 157 13.66 -14.94 2.62
CA PHE A 157 12.82 -13.80 2.31
C PHE A 157 12.01 -14.05 1.05
N SER A 158 10.74 -13.72 1.08
CA SER A 158 9.89 -13.56 -0.09
C SER A 158 9.63 -12.07 -0.27
N LEU A 159 10.00 -11.51 -1.40
CA LEU A 159 9.97 -10.08 -1.68
C LEU A 159 9.08 -9.80 -2.90
N ASP A 160 8.56 -8.59 -2.97
CA ASP A 160 7.81 -8.13 -4.14
C ASP A 160 8.69 -8.15 -5.41
N ALA A 161 8.13 -8.57 -6.54
CA ALA A 161 8.84 -8.63 -7.82
C ALA A 161 9.45 -7.27 -8.21
N ARG A 162 8.74 -6.17 -7.92
CA ARG A 162 9.19 -4.79 -8.20
C ARG A 162 10.45 -4.39 -7.43
N TYR A 163 10.71 -5.02 -6.28
CA TYR A 163 11.93 -4.81 -5.51
C TYR A 163 13.17 -5.26 -6.29
N PHE A 164 13.07 -6.43 -6.91
CA PHE A 164 14.16 -6.98 -7.74
C PHE A 164 14.38 -6.15 -9.01
N GLU A 165 13.30 -5.74 -9.67
CA GLU A 165 13.34 -4.86 -10.83
C GLU A 165 13.99 -3.51 -10.49
N TYR A 166 13.58 -2.91 -9.37
CA TYR A 166 14.11 -1.62 -8.93
C TYR A 166 15.60 -1.68 -8.59
N LEU A 167 16.03 -2.73 -7.91
CA LEU A 167 17.43 -2.92 -7.56
C LEU A 167 18.29 -3.45 -8.71
N GLY A 168 17.69 -4.00 -9.76
CA GLY A 168 18.40 -4.64 -10.87
C GLY A 168 19.15 -5.90 -10.45
N ILE A 169 18.58 -6.68 -9.53
CA ILE A 169 19.13 -7.96 -9.03
C ILE A 169 18.23 -9.12 -9.43
N GLU A 170 18.84 -10.27 -9.71
CA GLU A 170 18.06 -11.47 -10.05
C GLU A 170 17.50 -12.15 -8.79
N PRO A 171 16.20 -12.47 -8.74
CA PRO A 171 15.61 -13.24 -7.65
C PRO A 171 16.01 -14.72 -7.75
N GLU A 172 15.90 -15.43 -6.61
CA GLU A 172 15.79 -16.88 -6.60
C GLU A 172 14.35 -17.28 -7.01
N PRO A 173 14.09 -18.57 -7.35
CA PRO A 173 12.76 -19.01 -7.78
C PRO A 173 11.64 -18.59 -6.80
N GLY A 174 10.58 -18.00 -7.33
CA GLY A 174 9.44 -17.51 -6.52
C GLY A 174 9.65 -16.13 -5.90
N TYR A 175 10.53 -15.30 -6.46
CA TYR A 175 10.88 -13.97 -5.94
C TYR A 175 11.39 -14.02 -4.51
N THR A 176 12.32 -14.94 -4.27
CA THR A 176 12.90 -15.16 -2.95
C THR A 176 14.38 -14.80 -2.91
N LEU A 177 14.90 -14.63 -1.68
CA LEU A 177 16.32 -14.55 -1.35
C LEU A 177 16.59 -15.31 -0.06
N SER A 178 17.63 -16.13 -0.05
CA SER A 178 18.14 -16.71 1.18
C SER A 178 18.73 -15.63 2.09
N MET A 179 18.70 -15.87 3.41
CA MET A 179 19.28 -14.93 4.40
C MET A 179 20.74 -14.59 4.08
N ASP A 180 21.55 -15.59 3.73
CA ASP A 180 22.95 -15.38 3.41
C ASP A 180 23.15 -14.48 2.18
N ARG A 181 22.31 -14.64 1.17
CA ARG A 181 22.37 -13.81 -0.03
C ARG A 181 21.87 -12.39 0.26
N TYR A 182 20.80 -12.25 1.05
CA TYR A 182 20.30 -10.95 1.47
C TYR A 182 21.33 -10.15 2.25
N LEU A 183 22.01 -10.79 3.23
CA LEU A 183 23.05 -10.14 4.03
C LEU A 183 24.25 -9.66 3.17
N LYS A 184 24.62 -10.38 2.11
CA LYS A 184 25.68 -9.94 1.18
C LYS A 184 25.29 -8.68 0.38
N LEU A 185 24.02 -8.42 0.23
CA LEU A 185 23.52 -7.19 -0.41
C LEU A 185 23.46 -6.00 0.56
N ILE A 186 23.48 -6.24 1.88
CA ILE A 186 23.47 -5.18 2.88
C ILE A 186 24.88 -4.65 3.13
N HIS A 187 24.99 -3.32 3.25
CA HIS A 187 26.27 -2.69 3.55
C HIS A 187 26.86 -3.22 4.86
N PRO A 188 28.16 -3.55 4.93
CA PRO A 188 28.78 -4.17 6.12
C PRO A 188 28.51 -3.42 7.43
N ASP A 189 28.56 -2.09 7.41
CA ASP A 189 28.32 -1.26 8.61
C ASP A 189 26.88 -1.36 9.12
N ASP A 190 25.92 -1.67 8.24
CA ASP A 190 24.49 -1.67 8.56
C ASP A 190 23.97 -3.06 8.97
N GLN A 191 24.75 -4.12 8.67
CA GLN A 191 24.36 -5.52 8.94
C GLN A 191 24.04 -5.76 10.41
N LYS A 192 24.89 -5.25 11.30
CA LYS A 192 24.71 -5.46 12.75
C LYS A 192 23.42 -4.81 13.26
N GLN A 193 23.17 -3.54 12.88
CA GLN A 193 21.98 -2.81 13.28
C GLN A 193 20.70 -3.50 12.79
N LEU A 194 20.72 -3.96 11.54
CA LEU A 194 19.59 -4.64 10.95
C LEU A 194 19.32 -5.99 11.64
N PHE A 195 20.38 -6.74 11.94
CA PHE A 195 20.28 -8.02 12.65
C PHE A 195 19.77 -7.85 14.08
N ASP A 196 20.26 -6.85 14.81
CA ASP A 196 19.83 -6.54 16.17
C ASP A 196 18.32 -6.18 16.18
N ALA A 197 17.87 -5.40 15.21
CA ALA A 197 16.46 -5.05 15.06
C ALA A 197 15.57 -6.28 14.79
N PHE A 198 16.00 -7.21 13.95
CA PHE A 198 15.29 -8.47 13.73
C PHE A 198 15.29 -9.36 14.99
N SER A 199 16.42 -9.43 15.71
CA SER A 199 16.57 -10.29 16.88
C SER A 199 15.64 -9.90 18.02
N VAL A 200 15.40 -8.60 18.21
CA VAL A 200 14.46 -8.10 19.24
C VAL A 200 13.01 -8.53 18.93
N GLN A 201 12.65 -8.64 17.67
CA GLN A 201 11.31 -9.08 17.30
C GLN A 201 11.08 -10.59 17.53
N PHE A 202 12.13 -11.39 17.50
CA PHE A 202 12.02 -12.83 17.77
C PHE A 202 11.78 -13.14 19.24
N SER A 203 12.18 -12.27 20.16
CA SER A 203 11.93 -12.45 21.59
C SER A 203 10.48 -12.24 22.01
N GLY A 204 9.64 -11.74 21.11
CA GLY A 204 8.19 -11.58 21.34
C GLY A 204 7.81 -10.42 22.28
N ASP A 205 8.79 -9.69 22.79
CA ASP A 205 8.58 -8.71 23.88
C ASP A 205 8.30 -7.29 23.39
N THR A 206 8.50 -6.98 22.10
CA THR A 206 8.29 -5.60 21.63
C THR A 206 7.96 -5.54 20.14
N ILE A 207 6.91 -4.81 19.80
CA ILE A 207 6.70 -4.30 18.45
C ILE A 207 7.82 -3.28 18.21
N TYR A 208 8.78 -3.62 17.37
CA TYR A 208 9.81 -2.66 16.96
C TYR A 208 9.16 -1.67 15.99
N GLU A 209 8.66 -0.56 16.55
CA GLU A 209 7.89 0.44 15.81
C GLU A 209 8.75 1.38 14.97
N LYS A 210 10.07 1.39 15.20
CA LYS A 210 10.94 2.32 14.48
C LYS A 210 11.50 1.70 13.22
N PRO A 211 11.34 2.40 12.08
CA PRO A 211 11.99 2.01 10.84
C PRO A 211 13.52 1.99 11.00
N VAL A 212 14.16 1.02 10.37
CA VAL A 212 15.62 0.85 10.42
C VAL A 212 16.20 1.24 9.07
N PRO A 213 17.01 2.30 8.98
CA PRO A 213 17.69 2.66 7.75
C PRO A 213 18.87 1.73 7.50
N PHE A 214 19.07 1.35 6.24
CA PHE A 214 20.19 0.52 5.79
C PHE A 214 20.50 0.78 4.32
N ARG A 215 21.73 0.45 3.90
CA ARG A 215 22.15 0.50 2.51
C ARG A 215 22.13 -0.88 1.88
N ILE A 216 21.60 -0.97 0.68
CA ILE A 216 21.58 -2.19 -0.11
C ILE A 216 22.33 -2.01 -1.42
N LEU A 217 23.04 -3.05 -1.85
CA LEU A 217 23.80 -3.05 -3.10
C LEU A 217 22.86 -3.31 -4.28
N ARG A 218 22.87 -2.42 -5.24
CA ARG A 218 22.15 -2.56 -6.51
C ARG A 218 22.97 -3.42 -7.50
N GLY A 219 22.31 -3.95 -8.50
CA GLY A 219 22.96 -4.69 -9.59
C GLY A 219 23.97 -3.87 -10.40
N ASP A 220 23.88 -2.55 -10.38
CA ASP A 220 24.84 -1.61 -11.00
C ASP A 220 26.05 -1.28 -10.11
N GLY A 221 26.14 -1.87 -8.93
CA GLY A 221 27.25 -1.69 -7.98
C GLY A 221 27.13 -0.46 -7.08
N ARG A 222 26.06 0.32 -7.17
CA ARG A 222 25.79 1.46 -6.28
C ARG A 222 25.06 1.04 -5.02
N TRP A 223 25.29 1.80 -3.93
CA TRP A 223 24.52 1.66 -2.70
C TRP A 223 23.27 2.50 -2.79
N GLU A 224 22.14 1.92 -2.36
CA GLU A 224 20.83 2.56 -2.29
C GLU A 224 20.36 2.56 -0.84
N TRP A 225 19.93 3.72 -0.35
CA TRP A 225 19.35 3.83 0.98
C TRP A 225 17.91 3.32 1.02
N PHE A 226 17.69 2.38 1.90
CA PHE A 226 16.38 1.85 2.25
C PHE A 226 16.07 2.05 3.72
N GLU A 227 14.80 2.00 4.02
CA GLU A 227 14.27 1.93 5.38
C GLU A 227 13.36 0.71 5.46
N GLY A 228 13.55 -0.11 6.49
CA GLY A 228 12.76 -1.33 6.73
C GLY A 228 12.00 -1.26 8.03
N GLN A 229 10.75 -1.73 7.99
CA GLN A 229 9.92 -1.94 9.17
C GLN A 229 9.30 -3.33 9.10
N SER A 230 9.27 -4.03 10.24
CA SER A 230 8.73 -5.39 10.30
C SER A 230 7.91 -5.63 11.55
N THR A 231 7.06 -6.64 11.47
CA THR A 231 6.23 -7.11 12.58
C THR A 231 6.27 -8.63 12.62
N TYR A 232 6.43 -9.18 13.81
CA TYR A 232 6.34 -10.62 14.01
C TYR A 232 4.86 -11.04 14.11
N ILE A 233 4.43 -11.94 13.23
CA ILE A 233 3.05 -12.45 13.21
C ILE A 233 2.90 -13.85 13.81
N GLY A 234 3.99 -14.44 14.31
CA GLY A 234 3.99 -15.75 14.92
C GLY A 234 3.72 -16.89 13.94
N LYS A 235 3.38 -18.03 14.50
CA LYS A 235 2.98 -19.22 13.75
C LYS A 235 1.46 -19.26 13.66
N LEU A 236 0.93 -18.99 12.48
CA LEU A 236 -0.48 -19.20 12.18
C LEU A 236 -0.70 -20.68 11.85
N SER A 237 -1.88 -21.23 12.20
CA SER A 237 -2.23 -22.64 11.93
C SER A 237 -1.95 -22.99 10.46
N GLY A 238 -1.05 -23.97 10.25
CA GLY A 238 -0.65 -24.41 8.91
C GLY A 238 0.38 -23.51 8.18
N LEU A 239 0.81 -22.39 8.77
CA LEU A 239 1.83 -21.52 8.21
C LEU A 239 3.11 -21.52 9.08
N PRO A 240 4.30 -21.38 8.48
CA PRO A 240 5.55 -21.25 9.23
C PRO A 240 5.60 -19.97 10.06
N TYR A 241 6.49 -19.91 11.03
CA TYR A 241 6.79 -18.65 11.74
C TYR A 241 7.25 -17.59 10.75
N ARG A 242 6.62 -16.40 10.83
CA ARG A 242 6.88 -15.33 9.88
C ARG A 242 7.10 -13.99 10.54
N LEU A 243 8.08 -13.26 10.00
CA LEU A 243 8.09 -11.80 10.03
C LEU A 243 7.44 -11.29 8.76
N VAL A 244 6.66 -10.25 8.89
CA VAL A 244 6.14 -9.49 7.74
C VAL A 244 6.61 -8.06 7.85
N GLY A 245 6.89 -7.43 6.73
CA GLY A 245 7.33 -6.05 6.75
C GLY A 245 7.19 -5.36 5.42
N ILE A 246 7.59 -4.13 5.44
CA ILE A 246 7.75 -3.30 4.27
C ILE A 246 9.16 -2.73 4.27
N CYS A 247 9.72 -2.53 3.10
CA CYS A 247 10.89 -1.69 2.91
C CYS A 247 10.63 -0.67 1.82
N MET A 248 11.24 0.49 1.94
CA MET A 248 11.09 1.56 0.96
C MET A 248 12.42 2.25 0.71
N SER A 249 12.64 2.73 -0.52
CA SER A 249 13.79 3.56 -0.85
C SER A 249 13.62 4.94 -0.24
N ILE A 250 14.66 5.37 0.49
CA ILE A 250 14.77 6.72 1.06
C ILE A 250 15.92 7.51 0.39
N GLN A 251 16.40 7.03 -0.76
CA GLN A 251 17.54 7.67 -1.45
C GLN A 251 17.24 9.14 -1.80
N GLU A 252 16.08 9.41 -2.37
CA GLU A 252 15.68 10.78 -2.70
C GLU A 252 15.66 11.70 -1.46
N HIS A 253 15.23 11.18 -0.33
CA HIS A 253 15.24 11.93 0.94
C HIS A 253 16.68 12.22 1.39
N LYS A 254 17.58 11.24 1.28
CA LYS A 254 19.01 11.40 1.58
C LYS A 254 19.70 12.40 0.65
N ASP A 255 19.40 12.36 -0.64
CA ASP A 255 19.96 13.29 -1.61
C ASP A 255 19.52 14.74 -1.32
N ILE A 256 18.26 14.94 -0.93
CA ILE A 256 17.75 16.25 -0.50
C ILE A 256 18.44 16.70 0.79
N GLU A 257 18.56 15.83 1.78
CA GLU A 257 19.24 16.11 3.06
C GLU A 257 20.70 16.56 2.82
N ASP A 258 21.46 15.82 2.01
CA ASP A 258 22.85 16.15 1.66
C ASP A 258 22.96 17.47 0.90
N THR A 259 22.04 17.73 -0.01
CA THR A 259 21.97 19.00 -0.76
C THR A 259 21.72 20.17 0.19
N LEU A 260 20.80 20.02 1.14
CA LEU A 260 20.47 21.04 2.13
C LEU A 260 21.65 21.32 3.06
N ILE A 261 22.31 20.27 3.56
CA ILE A 261 23.52 20.40 4.38
C ILE A 261 24.61 21.16 3.62
N SER A 262 24.86 20.79 2.36
CA SER A 262 25.85 21.46 1.51
C SER A 262 25.52 22.93 1.29
N ALA A 263 24.26 23.25 0.99
CA ALA A 263 23.81 24.63 0.81
C ALA A 263 23.95 25.46 2.09
N ARG A 264 23.61 24.89 3.24
CA ARG A 264 23.77 25.52 4.55
C ARG A 264 25.22 25.82 4.86
N MET A 265 26.13 24.85 4.67
CA MET A 265 27.56 25.05 4.88
C MET A 265 28.13 26.18 4.02
N LYS A 266 27.72 26.25 2.75
CA LYS A 266 28.12 27.37 1.84
C LYS A 266 27.58 28.70 2.31
N ALA A 267 26.35 28.76 2.80
CA ALA A 267 25.77 30.02 3.32
C ALA A 267 26.50 30.47 4.60
N GLU A 268 26.76 29.56 5.54
CA GLU A 268 27.50 29.85 6.78
C GLU A 268 28.95 30.35 6.49
N GLU A 269 29.63 29.71 5.51
CA GLU A 269 30.97 30.17 5.10
C GLU A 269 30.93 31.56 4.43
N SER A 270 29.94 31.81 3.57
CA SER A 270 29.74 33.13 2.97
C SER A 270 29.51 34.23 4.01
N ASP A 271 28.68 33.95 5.02
CA ASP A 271 28.41 34.92 6.09
C ASP A 271 29.65 35.17 6.98
N ARG A 272 30.43 34.12 7.25
CA ARG A 272 31.70 34.24 7.96
C ARG A 272 32.68 35.13 7.18
N LEU A 273 32.82 34.93 5.86
CA LEU A 273 33.68 35.72 5.02
C LEU A 273 33.21 37.18 4.95
N LYS A 274 31.91 37.45 4.80
CA LYS A 274 31.35 38.82 4.82
C LYS A 274 31.65 39.52 6.14
N THR A 275 31.44 38.82 7.27
CA THR A 275 31.70 39.39 8.60
C THR A 275 33.18 39.74 8.79
N ALA A 276 34.09 38.84 8.41
CA ALA A 276 35.52 39.09 8.44
C ALA A 276 35.93 40.24 7.53
N PHE A 277 35.39 40.30 6.31
CA PHE A 277 35.63 41.41 5.35
C PHE A 277 35.18 42.75 5.94
N LEU A 278 33.95 42.83 6.48
CA LEU A 278 33.43 44.06 7.08
C LEU A 278 34.26 44.52 8.30
N ALA A 279 34.70 43.56 9.14
CA ALA A 279 35.58 43.89 10.25
C ALA A 279 36.93 44.46 9.81
N ASN A 280 37.57 43.83 8.81
CA ASN A 280 38.83 44.31 8.26
C ASN A 280 38.67 45.67 7.57
N MET A 281 37.65 45.85 6.75
CA MET A 281 37.33 47.11 6.07
C MET A 281 37.08 48.23 7.07
N SER A 282 36.35 47.94 8.17
CA SER A 282 36.12 48.92 9.23
C SER A 282 37.44 49.41 9.88
N HIS A 283 38.38 48.48 10.08
CA HIS A 283 39.71 48.83 10.59
C HIS A 283 40.54 49.66 9.58
N GLU A 284 40.54 49.24 8.30
CA GLU A 284 41.29 49.92 7.26
C GLU A 284 40.73 51.33 6.90
N ILE A 285 39.42 51.54 7.09
CA ILE A 285 38.79 52.85 6.92
C ILE A 285 39.03 53.74 8.14
N ARG A 286 38.96 53.19 9.38
CA ARG A 286 39.09 53.94 10.60
C ARG A 286 40.46 54.55 10.77
N THR A 287 41.53 53.86 10.35
CA THR A 287 42.92 54.34 10.51
C THR A 287 43.17 55.62 9.70
N PRO A 288 42.90 55.73 8.39
CA PRO A 288 43.08 56.99 7.64
C PRO A 288 42.09 58.07 8.07
N LEU A 289 40.85 57.68 8.45
CA LEU A 289 39.87 58.65 8.95
C LEU A 289 40.29 59.30 10.25
N ASN A 290 40.81 58.53 11.22
CA ASN A 290 41.34 59.07 12.44
C ASN A 290 42.56 59.97 12.21
N ALA A 291 43.42 59.64 11.24
CA ALA A 291 44.53 60.51 10.86
C ALA A 291 44.03 61.85 10.32
N ILE A 292 43.04 61.83 9.39
CA ILE A 292 42.42 63.03 8.85
C ILE A 292 41.80 63.90 9.92
N VAL A 293 41.00 63.28 10.81
CA VAL A 293 40.39 64.01 11.93
C VAL A 293 41.45 64.60 12.85
N GLY A 294 42.48 63.82 13.24
CA GLY A 294 43.57 64.31 14.07
C GLY A 294 44.37 65.46 13.45
N PHE A 295 44.67 65.40 12.13
CA PHE A 295 45.28 66.51 11.42
C PHE A 295 44.36 67.72 11.33
N SER A 296 43.06 67.53 11.13
CA SER A 296 42.08 68.65 11.09
C SER A 296 41.99 69.34 12.46
N ASP A 297 42.00 68.57 13.57
CA ASP A 297 41.96 69.11 14.89
C ASP A 297 43.23 69.95 15.19
N VAL A 298 44.43 69.45 14.80
CA VAL A 298 45.68 70.15 14.98
C VAL A 298 45.70 71.47 14.12
N LEU A 299 45.28 71.42 12.88
CA LEU A 299 45.18 72.59 12.06
C LEU A 299 44.21 73.63 12.61
N SER A 300 43.03 73.20 13.12
CA SER A 300 42.04 74.11 13.72
C SER A 300 42.59 74.81 14.96
N SER A 301 43.24 74.08 15.85
CA SER A 301 43.80 74.59 17.07
C SER A 301 44.98 75.55 16.76
N THR A 302 45.85 75.17 15.81
CA THR A 302 46.95 76.03 15.36
C THR A 302 46.43 77.31 14.69
N PHE A 303 45.34 77.21 13.88
CA PHE A 303 44.73 78.37 13.21
C PHE A 303 44.05 79.32 14.21
N GLU A 304 43.57 78.86 15.31
CA GLU A 304 43.03 79.69 16.41
C GLU A 304 44.10 80.44 17.19
N GLU A 305 45.31 79.88 17.27
CA GLU A 305 46.44 80.52 17.92
C GLU A 305 47.24 81.55 17.03
N LEU A 306 47.01 81.50 15.70
CA LEU A 306 47.69 82.44 14.78
C LEU A 306 47.09 83.83 14.82
N SER A 307 47.94 84.83 14.76
CA SER A 307 47.56 86.24 14.61
C SER A 307 46.88 86.49 13.27
N HIS A 308 46.12 87.57 13.14
CA HIS A 308 45.38 87.90 11.92
C HIS A 308 46.26 88.01 10.65
N GLN A 309 47.54 88.34 10.81
CA GLN A 309 48.53 88.48 9.74
C GLN A 309 49.08 87.11 9.28
N GLU A 310 49.22 86.13 10.17
CA GLU A 310 49.70 84.80 9.86
C GLU A 310 48.57 83.93 9.21
N ARG A 311 47.29 84.27 9.39
CA ARG A 311 46.14 83.58 8.78
C ARG A 311 45.96 83.84 7.29
N GLU A 312 46.55 84.94 6.72
CA GLU A 312 46.51 85.30 5.31
C GLU A 312 47.61 84.59 4.47
N GLU A 313 48.62 83.98 5.12
CA GLU A 313 49.70 83.23 4.47
C GLU A 313 49.44 81.71 4.29
N PHE A 314 48.36 81.17 4.87
CA PHE A 314 47.94 79.78 4.70
C PHE A 314 46.68 79.67 3.83
#